data_0d77bb392636d886dd6ab2727cc73b28
#
_entry.id   0d77bb392636d886dd6ab2727cc73b28
#
_cell.length_a   1.000
_cell.length_b   1.000
_cell.length_c   1.000
_cell.angle_alpha   90.00
_cell.angle_beta   90.00
_cell.angle_gamma   90.00
#
_symmetry.space_group_name_H-M   'P 1'
#
loop_
_entity.id
_entity.type
_entity.pdbx_description
1 polymer ?
#
loop_
_entity_poly.entity_id
_entity_poly.type
_entity_poly.pdbx_seq_one_letter_code
_entity_poly.pdbx_strand_id
1 'polypeptide(L)'
;MRVVTVVTGGVKSNIARTERALAADSIYLPVQAEYERRVKHSQEVGMPTQQYARSVVWQVLRAPSRDTIWEGAMSWVVWFVSSFFPRSVMVSKAASELGIFFSNAGRR
;
A
#
# COMPACT_ATOMS: atom_id res chain seq x y z
N MET A 1 7.35 17.13 -22.70
CA MET A 1 7.46 16.64 -21.31
C MET A 1 7.00 15.19 -21.29
N ARG A 2 7.76 14.31 -20.67
CA ARG A 2 7.39 12.90 -20.50
C ARG A 2 6.96 12.67 -19.05
N VAL A 3 5.80 12.05 -18.86
CA VAL A 3 5.29 11.70 -17.54
C VAL A 3 5.25 10.17 -17.44
N VAL A 4 5.83 9.62 -16.39
CA VAL A 4 5.79 8.19 -16.09
C VAL A 4 5.06 7.99 -14.77
N THR A 5 4.03 7.18 -14.79
CA THR A 5 3.28 6.80 -13.59
C THR A 5 3.92 5.56 -12.99
N VAL A 6 4.32 5.63 -11.73
CA VAL A 6 4.83 4.47 -10.99
C VAL A 6 3.77 4.02 -9.98
N VAL A 7 3.21 2.84 -10.20
CA VAL A 7 2.29 2.22 -9.26
C VAL A 7 3.10 1.37 -8.29
N THR A 8 3.23 1.87 -7.08
CA THR A 8 4.09 1.31 -6.04
C THR A 8 3.32 0.37 -5.14
N GLY A 9 3.78 -0.87 -5.05
CA GLY A 9 3.32 -1.83 -4.05
C GLY A 9 4.01 -1.62 -2.69
N GLY A 10 4.03 -2.65 -1.85
CA GLY A 10 4.70 -2.57 -0.54
C GLY A 10 6.21 -2.40 -0.69
N VAL A 11 6.77 -1.34 -0.10
CA VAL A 11 8.21 -1.07 -0.04
C VAL A 11 8.59 -0.81 1.42
N LYS A 12 9.67 -1.42 1.87
CA LYS A 12 10.22 -1.16 3.21
C LYS A 12 10.74 0.27 3.28
N SER A 13 10.23 1.05 4.23
CA SER A 13 10.65 2.43 4.44
C SER A 13 10.70 2.80 5.91
N ASN A 14 11.39 3.88 6.24
CA ASN A 14 11.48 4.37 7.61
C ASN A 14 10.20 5.02 8.13
N ILE A 15 9.24 5.30 7.26
CA ILE A 15 7.93 5.87 7.62
C ILE A 15 7.22 5.02 8.69
N ALA A 16 7.26 3.70 8.54
CA ALA A 16 6.61 2.78 9.46
C ALA A 16 7.43 2.49 10.72
N ARG A 17 8.71 2.88 10.76
CA ARG A 17 9.58 2.71 11.92
C ARG A 17 9.48 3.85 12.93
N THR A 18 8.87 4.96 12.55
CA THR A 18 8.64 6.09 13.46
C THR A 18 7.56 5.67 14.44
N GLU A 19 7.94 5.52 15.71
CA GLU A 19 6.99 5.27 16.78
C GLU A 19 6.06 6.47 16.91
N ARG A 20 4.80 6.22 16.67
CA ARG A 20 3.73 7.22 16.84
C ARG A 20 2.74 6.68 17.85
N ALA A 21 2.72 7.28 19.02
CA ALA A 21 1.71 7.00 20.01
C ALA A 21 0.50 7.93 19.80
N LEU A 22 -0.69 7.36 19.91
CA LEU A 22 -1.91 8.15 19.94
C LEU A 22 -2.01 8.88 21.29
N ALA A 23 -2.57 10.10 21.28
CA ALA A 23 -2.88 10.80 22.52
C ALA A 23 -3.87 9.99 23.36
N ALA A 24 -3.78 10.11 24.69
CA ALA A 24 -4.61 9.34 25.62
C ALA A 24 -6.11 9.61 25.47
N ASP A 25 -6.45 10.77 24.94
CA ASP A 25 -7.84 11.21 24.66
C ASP A 25 -8.28 10.98 23.21
N SER A 26 -7.47 10.30 22.41
CA SER A 26 -7.79 10.05 21.01
C SER A 26 -8.98 9.10 20.83
N ILE A 27 -9.92 9.49 19.97
CA ILE A 27 -11.03 8.64 19.55
C ILE A 27 -10.59 7.39 18.78
N TYR A 28 -9.33 7.36 18.30
CA TYR A 28 -8.74 6.25 17.54
C TYR A 28 -8.02 5.21 18.40
N LEU A 29 -8.02 5.36 19.74
CA LEU A 29 -7.43 4.37 20.64
C LEU A 29 -7.89 2.93 20.41
N PRO A 30 -9.19 2.66 20.15
CA PRO A 30 -9.66 1.29 19.89
C PRO A 30 -9.04 0.62 18.66
N VAL A 31 -8.50 1.40 17.72
CA VAL A 31 -7.89 0.90 16.47
C VAL A 31 -6.36 0.87 16.51
N GLN A 32 -5.75 1.23 17.63
CA GLN A 32 -4.29 1.25 17.78
C GLN A 32 -3.65 -0.11 17.50
N ALA A 33 -4.22 -1.18 18.03
CA ALA A 33 -3.72 -2.55 17.79
C ALA A 33 -3.74 -2.94 16.30
N GLU A 34 -4.75 -2.51 15.57
CA GLU A 34 -4.87 -2.73 14.13
C GLU A 34 -3.82 -1.91 13.34
N TYR A 35 -3.57 -0.68 13.77
CA TYR A 35 -2.52 0.16 13.21
C TYR A 35 -1.14 -0.48 13.39
N GLU A 36 -0.80 -0.94 14.57
CA GLU A 36 0.47 -1.62 14.87
C GLU A 36 0.65 -2.89 14.05
N ARG A 37 -0.41 -3.69 13.89
CA ARG A 37 -0.40 -4.88 13.04
C ARG A 37 -0.11 -4.54 11.58
N ARG A 38 -0.71 -3.48 11.04
CA ARG A 38 -0.46 -3.01 9.67
C ARG A 38 0.96 -2.51 9.48
N VAL A 39 1.50 -1.80 10.46
CA VAL A 39 2.89 -1.34 10.44
C VAL A 39 3.86 -2.52 10.36
N LYS A 40 3.69 -3.54 11.21
CA LYS A 40 4.50 -4.77 11.17
C LYS A 40 4.38 -5.48 9.82
N HIS A 41 3.16 -5.69 9.36
CA HIS A 41 2.90 -6.35 8.08
C HIS A 41 3.57 -5.63 6.91
N SER A 42 3.52 -4.32 6.87
CA SER A 42 4.17 -3.52 5.82
C SER A 42 5.70 -3.67 5.81
N GLN A 43 6.31 -3.89 6.97
CA GLN A 43 7.76 -4.12 7.08
C GLN A 43 8.17 -5.56 6.72
N GLU A 44 7.31 -6.53 7.01
CA GLU A 44 7.59 -7.95 6.71
C GLU A 44 7.45 -8.25 5.22
N VAL A 45 6.37 -7.76 4.60
CA VAL A 45 6.01 -8.07 3.21
C VAL A 45 6.64 -7.10 2.19
N GLY A 46 7.08 -5.93 2.64
CA GLY A 46 7.63 -4.90 1.77
C GLY A 46 8.93 -5.31 1.05
N MET A 47 9.06 -4.92 -0.22
CA MET A 47 10.29 -5.08 -0.99
C MET A 47 11.41 -4.19 -0.42
N PRO A 48 12.68 -4.66 -0.36
CA PRO A 48 13.80 -3.81 0.03
C PRO A 48 13.92 -2.55 -0.83
N THR A 49 14.15 -1.40 -0.21
CA THR A 49 14.18 -0.10 -0.88
C THR A 49 15.20 -0.03 -2.02
N GLN A 50 16.38 -0.61 -1.84
CA GLN A 50 17.41 -0.61 -2.88
C GLN A 50 17.01 -1.43 -4.11
N GLN A 51 16.37 -2.57 -3.89
CA GLN A 51 15.88 -3.41 -4.98
C GLN A 51 14.77 -2.69 -5.75
N TYR A 52 13.85 -2.06 -5.06
CA TYR A 52 12.80 -1.24 -5.65
C TYR A 52 13.37 -0.12 -6.51
N ALA A 53 14.31 0.67 -5.96
CA ALA A 53 14.91 1.79 -6.66
C ALA A 53 15.65 1.36 -7.94
N ARG A 54 16.43 0.28 -7.87
CA ARG A 54 17.14 -0.26 -9.03
C ARG A 54 16.18 -0.74 -10.11
N SER A 55 15.13 -1.43 -9.72
CA SER A 55 14.13 -1.94 -10.66
C SER A 55 13.39 -0.81 -11.37
N VAL A 56 12.95 0.20 -10.64
CA VAL A 56 12.26 1.37 -11.22
C VAL A 56 13.18 2.11 -12.19
N VAL A 57 14.40 2.42 -11.78
CA VAL A 57 15.38 3.13 -12.65
C VAL A 57 15.65 2.31 -13.91
N TRP A 58 15.88 1.01 -13.78
CA TRP A 58 16.12 0.14 -14.91
C TRP A 58 14.94 0.10 -15.90
N GLN A 59 13.71 0.04 -15.40
CA GLN A 59 12.51 0.06 -16.23
C GLN A 59 12.32 1.40 -16.95
N VAL A 60 12.59 2.52 -16.27
CA VAL A 60 12.51 3.87 -16.88
C VAL A 60 13.51 4.02 -18.00
N LEU A 61 14.75 3.52 -17.82
CA LEU A 61 15.81 3.67 -18.80
C LEU A 61 15.66 2.72 -20.00
N ARG A 62 15.22 1.48 -19.76
CA ARG A 62 15.14 0.46 -20.82
C ARG A 62 13.87 0.49 -21.64
N ALA A 63 12.79 1.00 -21.10
CA ALA A 63 11.50 1.03 -21.78
C ALA A 63 10.97 2.46 -21.90
N PRO A 64 11.58 3.30 -22.77
CA PRO A 64 11.19 4.71 -22.89
C PRO A 64 9.75 4.92 -23.38
N SER A 65 9.12 3.91 -23.93
CA SER A 65 7.72 3.95 -24.38
C SER A 65 6.69 3.56 -23.30
N ARG A 66 7.12 3.12 -22.13
CA ARG A 66 6.20 2.79 -21.04
C ARG A 66 5.79 4.01 -20.26
N ASP A 67 4.51 4.24 -20.18
CA ASP A 67 3.92 5.33 -19.40
C ASP A 67 3.54 4.91 -17.98
N THR A 68 3.47 3.60 -17.73
CA THR A 68 3.14 3.06 -16.41
C THR A 68 4.08 1.92 -16.02
N ILE A 69 4.63 2.02 -14.82
CA ILE A 69 5.52 1.03 -14.20
C ILE A 69 4.83 0.49 -12.95
N TRP A 70 4.81 -0.83 -12.82
CA TRP A 70 4.28 -1.55 -11.66
C TRP A 70 5.45 -2.16 -10.89
N GLU A 71 5.71 -1.70 -9.69
CA GLU A 71 6.84 -2.16 -8.89
C GLU A 71 6.51 -2.19 -7.39
N GLY A 72 7.19 -3.06 -6.67
CA GLY A 72 6.99 -3.26 -5.25
C GLY A 72 6.29 -4.58 -4.92
N ALA A 73 6.27 -4.94 -3.64
CA ALA A 73 5.65 -6.17 -3.20
C ALA A 73 4.15 -6.18 -3.54
N MET A 74 3.70 -7.29 -4.11
CA MET A 74 2.32 -7.53 -4.53
C MET A 74 1.75 -6.56 -5.58
N SER A 75 2.57 -5.70 -6.21
CA SER A 75 2.12 -4.81 -7.29
C SER A 75 1.52 -5.58 -8.47
N TRP A 76 2.02 -6.78 -8.76
CA TRP A 76 1.50 -7.65 -9.80
C TRP A 76 0.06 -8.12 -9.53
N VAL A 77 -0.30 -8.31 -8.25
CA VAL A 77 -1.68 -8.67 -7.86
C VAL A 77 -2.63 -7.52 -8.16
N VAL A 78 -2.23 -6.31 -7.82
CA VAL A 78 -3.03 -5.12 -8.10
C VAL A 78 -3.17 -4.90 -9.60
N TRP A 79 -2.09 -5.10 -10.35
CA TRP A 79 -2.13 -5.05 -11.82
C TRP A 79 -3.11 -6.07 -12.39
N PHE A 80 -3.02 -7.32 -11.94
CA PHE A 80 -3.90 -8.41 -12.39
C PHE A 80 -5.36 -8.09 -12.10
N VAL A 81 -5.67 -7.70 -10.88
CA VAL A 81 -7.04 -7.35 -10.46
C VAL A 81 -7.55 -6.13 -11.22
N SER A 82 -6.74 -5.09 -11.40
CA SER A 82 -7.14 -3.89 -12.14
C SER A 82 -7.36 -4.14 -13.62
N SER A 83 -6.66 -5.13 -14.19
CA SER A 83 -6.78 -5.49 -15.62
C SER A 83 -7.98 -6.38 -15.92
N PHE A 84 -8.35 -7.26 -14.99
CA PHE A 84 -9.41 -8.26 -15.21
C PHE A 84 -10.74 -7.93 -14.54
N PHE A 85 -10.74 -7.06 -13.54
CA PHE A 85 -11.95 -6.68 -12.81
C PHE A 85 -12.30 -5.20 -13.00
N PRO A 86 -13.60 -4.84 -13.06
CA PRO A 86 -14.02 -3.45 -13.11
C PRO A 86 -13.56 -2.67 -11.88
N ARG A 87 -13.28 -1.39 -12.07
CA ARG A 87 -12.92 -0.48 -10.97
C ARG A 87 -13.91 -0.49 -9.81
N SER A 88 -15.19 -0.62 -10.13
CA SER A 88 -16.26 -0.69 -9.14
C SER A 88 -16.12 -1.85 -8.15
N VAL A 89 -15.61 -3.00 -8.60
CA VAL A 89 -15.40 -4.18 -7.74
C VAL A 89 -14.26 -3.93 -6.75
N MET A 90 -13.17 -3.31 -7.19
CA MET A 90 -12.05 -2.97 -6.29
C MET A 90 -12.47 -1.96 -5.22
N VAL A 91 -13.19 -0.92 -5.60
CA VAL A 91 -13.69 0.11 -4.68
C VAL A 91 -14.70 -0.49 -3.71
N SER A 92 -15.61 -1.33 -4.19
CA SER A 92 -16.60 -2.01 -3.37
C SER A 92 -15.95 -2.93 -2.32
N LYS A 93 -14.94 -3.70 -2.72
CA LYS A 93 -14.22 -4.58 -1.79
C LYS A 93 -13.45 -3.78 -0.73
N ALA A 94 -12.74 -2.73 -1.13
CA ALA A 94 -12.03 -1.86 -0.21
C ALA A 94 -12.99 -1.17 0.78
N ALA A 95 -14.13 -0.68 0.30
CA ALA A 95 -15.16 -0.08 1.14
C ALA A 95 -15.80 -1.11 2.11
N SER A 96 -16.02 -2.35 1.66
CA SER A 96 -16.52 -3.43 2.50
C SER A 96 -15.56 -3.79 3.63
N GLU A 97 -14.27 -3.93 3.34
CA GLU A 97 -13.25 -4.18 4.36
C GLU A 97 -13.15 -3.03 5.37
N LEU A 98 -13.24 -1.79 4.90
CA LEU A 98 -13.26 -0.61 5.76
C LEU A 98 -14.51 -0.55 6.62
N GLY A 99 -15.68 -0.89 6.08
CA GLY A 99 -16.95 -0.96 6.79
C GLY A 99 -16.92 -1.99 7.91
N ILE A 100 -16.39 -3.19 7.68
CA ILE A 100 -16.20 -4.23 8.69
C ILE A 100 -15.27 -3.73 9.81
N PHE A 101 -14.18 -3.05 9.43
CA PHE A 101 -13.23 -2.48 10.39
C PHE A 101 -13.90 -1.47 11.33
N PHE A 102 -14.67 -0.51 10.82
CA PHE A 102 -15.38 0.47 11.61
C PHE A 102 -16.50 -0.14 12.45
N SER A 103 -17.20 -1.14 11.93
CA SER A 103 -18.22 -1.87 12.67
C SER A 103 -17.64 -2.57 13.90
N ASN A 104 -16.49 -3.20 13.76
CA ASN A 104 -15.82 -3.86 14.89
C ASN A 104 -15.27 -2.85 15.90
N ALA A 105 -14.78 -1.70 15.47
CA ALA A 105 -14.32 -0.64 16.36
C ALA A 105 -15.48 -0.01 17.17
N GLY A 106 -16.67 0.09 16.60
CA GLY A 106 -17.86 0.63 17.26
C GLY A 106 -18.52 -0.31 18.29
N ARG A 107 -18.17 -1.58 18.30
CA ARG A 107 -18.73 -2.58 19.24
C ARG A 107 -17.97 -2.70 20.56
N ARG A 108 -16.90 -1.98 20.70
CA ARG A 108 -16.10 -1.88 21.92
C ARG A 108 -16.36 -0.54 22.57
#